data_07ab02c3e24e62957d5728c2f44df5fe
#
_entry.id   07ab02c3e24e62957d5728c2f44df5fe
#
_cell.length_a   1.000
_cell.length_b   1.000
_cell.length_c   1.000
_cell.angle_alpha   90.00
_cell.angle_beta   90.00
_cell.angle_gamma   90.00
#
_symmetry.space_group_name_H-M   'P 1'
#
loop_
_entity.id
_entity.type
_entity.pdbx_description
1 polymer ?
#
loop_
_entity_poly.entity_id
_entity_poly.type
_entity_poly.pdbx_seq_one_letter_code
_entity_poly.pdbx_strand_id
1 'polypeptide(L)'
;YCISRERFWLPERAVEQGTNSQYDGWVRSGWLVATPGEVTDYDVIEEQLREDQRTLSDLREIPFDPHQATQLVGHMLANGAPMVEYRPTVLNYSEGMKMLEALVLQGPEKFVHDGSPAMTWMISNVVCHLDAKDNIYPRKERPENKIDGPVAAIAGIARAMVGSAVKKRSFWEKAAA
;
A
#
# COMPACT_ATOMS: atom_id res chain seq x y z
N TYR A 1 2.20 16.50 5.01
CA TYR A 1 3.32 15.64 5.37
C TYR A 1 2.87 14.19 5.33
N CYS A 2 3.53 13.38 4.52
CA CYS A 2 3.26 11.96 4.36
C CYS A 2 4.52 11.16 4.74
N ILE A 3 4.35 10.11 5.56
CA ILE A 3 5.40 9.15 5.87
C ILE A 3 4.96 7.81 5.32
N SER A 4 5.82 7.23 4.49
CA SER A 4 5.63 5.89 3.94
C SER A 4 6.61 4.91 4.59
N ARG A 5 6.07 3.80 5.07
CA ARG A 5 6.84 2.65 5.56
C ARG A 5 6.23 1.40 4.97
N GLU A 6 7.06 0.62 4.32
CA GLU A 6 6.62 -0.56 3.61
C GLU A 6 7.11 -1.83 4.31
N ARG A 7 6.23 -2.85 4.30
CA ARG A 7 6.57 -4.22 4.68
C ARG A 7 6.15 -5.15 3.57
N PHE A 8 6.99 -6.11 3.28
CA PHE A 8 6.79 -7.07 2.20
C PHE A 8 6.96 -8.49 2.72
N TRP A 9 6.11 -9.39 2.24
CA TRP A 9 6.14 -10.81 2.58
C TRP A 9 6.20 -11.65 1.31
N LEU A 10 7.02 -12.67 1.32
CA LEU A 10 7.06 -13.71 0.29
C LEU A 10 7.22 -15.08 0.94
N PRO A 11 6.71 -16.16 0.34
CA PRO A 11 7.01 -17.50 0.81
C PRO A 11 8.52 -17.81 0.61
N GLU A 12 9.10 -18.58 1.51
CA GLU A 12 10.52 -19.00 1.44
C GLU A 12 10.86 -19.56 0.08
N ARG A 13 10.02 -20.43 -0.48
CA ARG A 13 10.22 -20.96 -1.82
C ARG A 13 10.39 -19.86 -2.89
N ALA A 14 9.61 -18.78 -2.82
CA ALA A 14 9.72 -17.70 -3.80
C ALA A 14 11.02 -16.90 -3.61
N VAL A 15 11.55 -16.85 -2.40
CA VAL A 15 12.87 -16.25 -2.12
C VAL A 15 14.00 -17.13 -2.70
N GLU A 16 13.95 -18.45 -2.46
CA GLU A 16 14.97 -19.40 -2.89
C GLU A 16 14.99 -19.64 -4.40
N GLN A 17 13.81 -19.74 -5.02
CA GLN A 17 13.63 -20.09 -6.43
C GLN A 17 13.24 -18.90 -7.31
N GLY A 18 13.14 -17.71 -6.73
CA GLY A 18 12.74 -16.50 -7.43
C GLY A 18 13.76 -16.05 -8.46
N THR A 19 13.29 -15.41 -9.52
CA THR A 19 14.14 -14.85 -10.57
C THR A 19 14.91 -13.60 -10.13
N ASN A 20 14.51 -12.99 -9.02
CA ASN A 20 15.16 -11.81 -8.48
C ASN A 20 16.21 -12.22 -7.42
N SER A 21 17.48 -12.12 -7.80
CA SER A 21 18.61 -12.44 -6.92
C SER A 21 18.77 -11.52 -5.70
N GLN A 22 17.99 -10.45 -5.61
CA GLN A 22 18.05 -9.49 -4.51
C GLN A 22 17.17 -9.92 -3.30
N TYR A 23 16.21 -10.82 -3.49
CA TYR A 23 15.27 -11.24 -2.44
C TYR A 23 15.96 -11.75 -1.18
N ASP A 24 16.94 -12.64 -1.34
CA ASP A 24 17.72 -13.18 -0.22
C ASP A 24 18.50 -12.07 0.54
N GLY A 25 19.05 -11.10 -0.17
CA GLY A 25 19.69 -9.93 0.43
C GLY A 25 18.72 -9.06 1.22
N TRP A 26 17.51 -8.87 0.71
CA TRP A 26 16.47 -8.10 1.41
C TRP A 26 15.91 -8.83 2.64
N VAL A 27 15.81 -10.16 2.59
CA VAL A 27 15.44 -10.96 3.77
C VAL A 27 16.51 -10.82 4.86
N ARG A 28 17.80 -10.99 4.52
CA ARG A 28 18.90 -10.84 5.49
C ARG A 28 18.99 -9.45 6.10
N SER A 29 18.63 -8.42 5.35
CA SER A 29 18.64 -7.03 5.82
C SER A 29 17.32 -6.56 6.44
N GLY A 30 16.30 -7.42 6.51
CA GLY A 30 15.02 -7.13 7.15
C GLY A 30 14.04 -6.29 6.32
N TRP A 31 14.32 -6.08 5.01
CA TRP A 31 13.41 -5.36 4.10
C TRP A 31 12.32 -6.24 3.49
N LEU A 32 12.44 -7.55 3.63
CA LEU A 32 11.51 -8.55 3.15
C LEU A 32 11.37 -9.64 4.21
N VAL A 33 10.16 -10.05 4.51
CA VAL A 33 9.88 -11.16 5.43
C VAL A 33 9.61 -12.42 4.61
N ALA A 34 10.44 -13.45 4.80
CA ALA A 34 10.18 -14.76 4.25
C ALA A 34 9.19 -15.50 5.17
N THR A 35 8.04 -15.90 4.65
CA THR A 35 7.09 -16.74 5.39
C THR A 35 7.34 -18.22 5.09
N PRO A 36 7.22 -19.12 6.09
CA PRO A 36 7.51 -20.55 5.90
C PRO A 36 6.68 -21.18 4.78
N GLY A 37 7.30 -22.02 3.97
CA GLY A 37 6.64 -22.90 3.03
C GLY A 37 6.51 -22.38 1.60
N GLU A 38 5.51 -22.95 0.89
CA GLU A 38 5.33 -22.80 -0.56
C GLU A 38 4.49 -21.57 -0.96
N VAL A 39 3.65 -21.09 -0.05
CA VAL A 39 2.70 -19.99 -0.25
C VAL A 39 2.86 -18.96 0.87
N THR A 40 2.49 -17.72 0.61
CA THR A 40 2.53 -16.68 1.63
C THR A 40 1.63 -17.05 2.81
N ASP A 41 2.19 -17.07 4.00
CA ASP A 41 1.46 -17.32 5.23
C ASP A 41 0.73 -16.03 5.66
N TYR A 42 -0.59 -16.03 5.53
CA TYR A 42 -1.43 -14.89 5.89
C TYR A 42 -1.56 -14.70 7.41
N ASP A 43 -1.32 -15.73 8.22
CA ASP A 43 -1.36 -15.61 9.69
C ASP A 43 -0.23 -14.70 10.18
N VAL A 44 0.95 -14.78 9.57
CA VAL A 44 2.09 -13.88 9.83
C VAL A 44 1.74 -12.42 9.49
N ILE A 45 1.05 -12.19 8.38
CA ILE A 45 0.60 -10.85 7.97
C ILE A 45 -0.47 -10.34 8.94
N GLU A 46 -1.43 -11.20 9.31
CA GLU A 46 -2.50 -10.85 10.24
C GLU A 46 -1.96 -10.44 11.62
N GLU A 47 -0.98 -11.19 12.14
CA GLU A 47 -0.34 -10.85 13.42
C GLU A 47 0.32 -9.47 13.38
N GLN A 48 1.02 -9.14 12.30
CA GLN A 48 1.63 -7.82 12.11
C GLN A 48 0.57 -6.71 12.03
N LEU A 49 -0.51 -6.92 11.28
CA LEU A 49 -1.60 -5.94 11.19
C LEU A 49 -2.30 -5.72 12.53
N ARG A 50 -2.45 -6.77 13.34
CA ARG A 50 -2.98 -6.67 14.71
C ARG A 50 -2.06 -5.89 15.62
N GLU A 51 -0.75 -6.07 15.48
CA GLU A 51 0.23 -5.27 16.23
C GLU A 51 0.18 -3.81 15.81
N ASP A 52 0.10 -3.53 14.51
CA ASP A 52 -0.05 -2.17 14.00
C ASP A 52 -1.35 -1.52 14.52
N GLN A 53 -2.45 -2.26 14.57
CA GLN A 53 -3.72 -1.78 15.14
C GLN A 53 -3.60 -1.44 16.64
N ARG A 54 -2.80 -2.18 17.40
CA ARG A 54 -2.58 -1.89 18.83
C ARG A 54 -1.65 -0.69 19.08
N THR A 55 -0.66 -0.51 18.20
CA THR A 55 0.41 0.47 18.41
C THR A 55 0.14 1.81 17.75
N LEU A 56 -0.63 1.84 16.68
CA LEU A 56 -0.98 3.07 15.96
C LEU A 56 -2.23 3.70 16.57
N SER A 57 -2.06 4.76 17.35
CA SER A 57 -3.15 5.42 18.09
C SER A 57 -4.21 6.09 17.20
N ASP A 58 -3.93 6.36 15.93
CA ASP A 58 -4.86 7.01 14.97
C ASP A 58 -4.93 6.22 13.65
N LEU A 59 -5.02 4.89 13.74
CA LEU A 59 -5.27 4.04 12.58
C LEU A 59 -6.72 4.22 12.12
N ARG A 60 -6.92 4.88 10.99
CA ARG A 60 -8.25 5.25 10.49
C ARG A 60 -8.82 4.25 9.52
N GLU A 61 -8.01 3.77 8.60
CA GLU A 61 -8.42 2.86 7.54
C GLU A 61 -7.26 1.93 7.17
N ILE A 62 -7.62 0.71 6.80
CA ILE A 62 -6.73 -0.27 6.17
C ILE A 62 -7.33 -0.59 4.80
N PRO A 63 -6.91 0.11 3.72
CA PRO A 63 -7.37 -0.21 2.39
C PRO A 63 -6.82 -1.56 1.93
N PHE A 64 -7.67 -2.36 1.30
CA PHE A 64 -7.28 -3.67 0.79
C PHE A 64 -7.87 -3.93 -0.60
N ASP A 65 -7.10 -4.64 -1.45
CA ASP A 65 -7.63 -5.23 -2.67
C ASP A 65 -8.47 -6.47 -2.30
N PRO A 66 -9.75 -6.55 -2.70
CA PRO A 66 -10.59 -7.71 -2.40
C PRO A 66 -10.13 -9.02 -3.05
N HIS A 67 -9.22 -8.94 -4.03
CA HIS A 67 -8.69 -10.13 -4.68
C HIS A 67 -7.82 -10.95 -3.72
N GLN A 68 -8.23 -12.21 -3.48
CA GLN A 68 -7.52 -13.18 -2.63
C GLN A 68 -7.34 -12.78 -1.14
N ALA A 69 -8.02 -11.75 -0.64
CA ALA A 69 -7.88 -11.28 0.73
C ALA A 69 -9.04 -11.67 1.67
N THR A 70 -10.01 -12.45 1.21
CA THR A 70 -11.30 -12.68 1.89
C THR A 70 -11.13 -13.22 3.32
N GLN A 71 -10.26 -14.19 3.55
CA GLN A 71 -10.07 -14.79 4.87
C GLN A 71 -9.43 -13.77 5.83
N LEU A 72 -8.30 -13.18 5.46
CA LEU A 72 -7.60 -12.18 6.25
C LEU A 72 -8.53 -11.01 6.62
N VAL A 73 -9.25 -10.48 5.63
CA VAL A 73 -10.20 -9.38 5.83
C VAL A 73 -11.31 -9.77 6.79
N GLY A 74 -11.87 -10.99 6.67
CA GLY A 74 -12.89 -11.51 7.57
C GLY A 74 -12.41 -11.54 9.02
N HIS A 75 -11.21 -12.07 9.27
CA HIS A 75 -10.59 -12.10 10.59
C HIS A 75 -10.32 -10.70 11.15
N MET A 76 -9.78 -9.80 10.32
CA MET A 76 -9.49 -8.43 10.75
C MET A 76 -10.77 -7.65 11.10
N LEU A 77 -11.85 -7.77 10.31
CA LEU A 77 -13.15 -7.17 10.59
C LEU A 77 -13.76 -7.71 11.89
N ALA A 78 -13.68 -9.03 12.13
CA ALA A 78 -14.15 -9.63 13.37
C ALA A 78 -13.41 -9.11 14.62
N ASN A 79 -12.18 -8.62 14.44
CA ASN A 79 -11.38 -7.98 15.49
C ASN A 79 -11.50 -6.43 15.51
N GLY A 80 -12.46 -5.86 14.80
CA GLY A 80 -12.75 -4.43 14.81
C GLY A 80 -11.75 -3.56 14.04
N ALA A 81 -10.97 -4.15 13.12
CA ALA A 81 -10.05 -3.40 12.27
C ALA A 81 -10.83 -2.55 11.24
N PRO A 82 -10.39 -1.31 10.96
CA PRO A 82 -11.07 -0.41 10.03
C PRO A 82 -10.76 -0.75 8.58
N MET A 83 -11.14 -1.95 8.14
CA MET A 83 -10.89 -2.45 6.78
C MET A 83 -11.76 -1.73 5.75
N VAL A 84 -11.18 -1.25 4.65
CA VAL A 84 -11.88 -0.56 3.57
C VAL A 84 -11.51 -1.17 2.23
N GLU A 85 -12.52 -1.67 1.50
CA GLU A 85 -12.33 -2.20 0.16
C GLU A 85 -11.84 -1.11 -0.79
N TYR A 86 -10.73 -1.37 -1.47
CA TYR A 86 -10.14 -0.48 -2.46
C TYR A 86 -9.87 -1.24 -3.75
N ARG A 87 -10.83 -1.20 -4.67
CA ARG A 87 -10.73 -1.94 -5.94
C ARG A 87 -9.67 -1.34 -6.87
N PRO A 88 -8.84 -2.17 -7.52
CA PRO A 88 -7.79 -1.75 -8.45
C PRO A 88 -8.39 -1.30 -9.80
N THR A 89 -9.13 -0.18 -9.79
CA THR A 89 -9.67 0.44 -11.00
C THR A 89 -8.87 1.66 -11.41
N VAL A 90 -8.89 2.00 -12.70
CA VAL A 90 -8.21 3.20 -13.23
C VAL A 90 -8.64 4.46 -12.49
N LEU A 91 -9.94 4.62 -12.23
CA LEU A 91 -10.48 5.79 -11.54
C LEU A 91 -10.00 5.89 -10.09
N ASN A 92 -9.93 4.74 -9.38
CA ASN A 92 -9.46 4.74 -8.00
C ASN A 92 -7.97 5.09 -7.92
N TYR A 93 -7.16 4.61 -8.85
CA TYR A 93 -5.72 4.85 -8.81
C TYR A 93 -5.31 6.24 -9.29
N SER A 94 -6.05 6.83 -10.25
CA SER A 94 -5.61 8.04 -10.94
C SER A 94 -5.26 9.19 -9.99
N GLU A 95 -6.18 9.56 -9.11
CA GLU A 95 -5.96 10.68 -8.20
C GLU A 95 -4.89 10.38 -7.13
N GLY A 96 -4.87 9.15 -6.61
CA GLY A 96 -3.84 8.72 -5.66
C GLY A 96 -2.44 8.73 -6.29
N MET A 97 -2.31 8.28 -7.55
CA MET A 97 -1.04 8.26 -8.28
C MET A 97 -0.55 9.69 -8.59
N LYS A 98 -1.43 10.59 -9.05
CA LYS A 98 -1.12 12.00 -9.27
C LYS A 98 -0.68 12.69 -7.96
N MET A 99 -1.36 12.37 -6.85
CA MET A 99 -1.00 12.92 -5.56
C MET A 99 0.35 12.39 -5.06
N LEU A 100 0.64 11.10 -5.23
CA LEU A 100 1.95 10.53 -4.89
C LEU A 100 3.06 11.25 -5.66
N GLU A 101 2.91 11.40 -6.97
CA GLU A 101 3.87 12.14 -7.80
C GLU A 101 4.06 13.58 -7.30
N ALA A 102 2.96 14.29 -7.03
CA ALA A 102 3.02 15.66 -6.53
C ALA A 102 3.74 15.76 -5.17
N LEU A 103 3.52 14.80 -4.26
CA LEU A 103 4.20 14.74 -2.97
C LEU A 103 5.70 14.49 -3.12
N VAL A 104 6.09 13.56 -3.99
CA VAL A 104 7.51 13.25 -4.27
C VAL A 104 8.21 14.47 -4.88
N LEU A 105 7.59 15.14 -5.84
CA LEU A 105 8.16 16.34 -6.48
C LEU A 105 8.29 17.54 -5.52
N GLN A 106 7.46 17.63 -4.49
CA GLN A 106 7.56 18.66 -3.45
C GLN A 106 8.71 18.39 -2.46
N GLY A 107 9.32 17.22 -2.51
CA GLY A 107 10.53 16.87 -1.78
C GLY A 107 10.29 16.37 -0.35
N PRO A 108 11.39 16.17 0.41
CA PRO A 108 11.38 15.45 1.69
C PRO A 108 10.61 16.17 2.80
N GLU A 109 10.28 17.42 2.65
CA GLU A 109 9.42 18.14 3.60
C GLU A 109 7.95 17.73 3.50
N LYS A 110 7.54 17.12 2.41
CA LYS A 110 6.16 16.69 2.14
C LYS A 110 6.00 15.18 2.10
N PHE A 111 7.00 14.47 1.63
CA PHE A 111 6.99 13.01 1.53
C PHE A 111 8.30 12.42 2.05
N VAL A 112 8.19 11.56 3.05
CA VAL A 112 9.31 10.83 3.62
C VAL A 112 9.03 9.34 3.50
N HIS A 113 10.01 8.58 3.06
CA HIS A 113 9.99 7.12 3.01
C HIS A 113 11.18 6.54 3.78
N ASP A 114 11.11 5.27 4.14
CA ASP A 114 12.13 4.59 4.95
C ASP A 114 13.39 4.19 4.18
N GLY A 115 13.42 4.39 2.86
CA GLY A 115 14.56 4.04 2.01
C GLY A 115 14.61 2.57 1.60
N SER A 116 13.48 1.85 1.71
CA SER A 116 13.38 0.45 1.32
C SER A 116 13.92 0.18 -0.09
N PRO A 117 14.96 -0.69 -0.25
CA PRO A 117 15.47 -1.06 -1.56
C PRO A 117 14.46 -1.92 -2.34
N ALA A 118 13.60 -2.67 -1.65
CA ALA A 118 12.52 -3.42 -2.28
C ALA A 118 11.48 -2.47 -2.89
N MET A 119 11.07 -1.42 -2.17
CA MET A 119 10.18 -0.39 -2.69
C MET A 119 10.81 0.35 -3.87
N THR A 120 12.08 0.74 -3.76
CA THR A 120 12.83 1.41 -4.84
C THR A 120 12.82 0.56 -6.12
N TRP A 121 13.09 -0.74 -5.99
CA TRP A 121 13.01 -1.67 -7.12
C TRP A 121 11.59 -1.78 -7.68
N MET A 122 10.56 -1.87 -6.83
CA MET A 122 9.17 -1.95 -7.29
C MET A 122 8.72 -0.67 -8.00
N ILE A 123 9.15 0.51 -7.54
CA ILE A 123 8.87 1.79 -8.21
C ILE A 123 9.49 1.81 -9.61
N SER A 124 10.72 1.30 -9.78
CA SER A 124 11.37 1.23 -11.09
C SER A 124 10.66 0.30 -12.10
N ASN A 125 9.78 -0.57 -11.61
CA ASN A 125 8.96 -1.46 -12.43
C ASN A 125 7.62 -0.85 -12.87
N VAL A 126 7.24 0.30 -12.26
CA VAL A 126 5.96 0.94 -12.58
C VAL A 126 6.03 1.65 -13.92
N VAL A 127 5.10 1.31 -14.78
CA VAL A 127 4.83 2.05 -16.01
C VAL A 127 3.51 2.79 -15.83
N CYS A 128 3.54 4.10 -16.06
CA CYS A 128 2.35 4.92 -16.04
C CYS A 128 1.56 4.68 -17.32
N HIS A 129 0.35 4.16 -17.21
CA HIS A 129 -0.56 4.03 -18.33
C HIS A 129 -1.60 5.14 -18.29
N LEU A 130 -1.82 5.79 -19.45
CA LEU A 130 -2.78 6.87 -19.63
C LEU A 130 -3.99 6.33 -20.41
N ASP A 131 -5.20 6.59 -19.93
CA ASP A 131 -6.42 6.31 -20.68
C ASP A 131 -6.88 7.51 -21.55
N ALA A 132 -7.92 7.32 -22.34
CA ALA A 132 -8.45 8.35 -23.25
C ALA A 132 -9.08 9.57 -22.53
N LYS A 133 -9.19 9.54 -21.20
CA LYS A 133 -9.73 10.61 -20.35
C LYS A 133 -8.67 11.20 -19.42
N ASP A 134 -7.40 11.02 -19.75
CA ASP A 134 -6.25 11.48 -18.97
C ASP A 134 -6.19 10.91 -17.54
N ASN A 135 -6.84 9.76 -17.28
CA ASN A 135 -6.61 9.02 -16.06
C ASN A 135 -5.33 8.20 -16.16
N ILE A 136 -4.56 8.21 -15.10
CA ILE A 136 -3.32 7.44 -15.01
C ILE A 136 -3.48 6.26 -14.06
N TYR A 137 -2.79 5.16 -14.34
CA TYR A 137 -2.75 4.02 -13.43
C TYR A 137 -1.46 3.21 -13.57
N PRO A 138 -1.02 2.53 -12.49
CA PRO A 138 0.23 1.79 -12.50
C PRO A 138 0.06 0.46 -13.25
N ARG A 139 1.01 0.15 -14.10
CA ARG A 139 1.15 -1.15 -14.78
C ARG A 139 2.59 -1.65 -14.66
N LYS A 140 2.78 -2.92 -14.90
CA LYS A 140 4.09 -3.56 -15.09
C LYS A 140 4.20 -4.05 -16.52
N GLU A 141 5.38 -3.95 -17.12
CA GLU A 141 5.61 -4.40 -18.49
C GLU A 141 5.70 -5.92 -18.59
N ARG A 142 6.23 -6.58 -17.53
CA ARG A 142 6.48 -8.02 -17.52
C ARG A 142 5.85 -8.69 -16.30
N PRO A 143 5.42 -9.95 -16.41
CA PRO A 143 4.80 -10.67 -15.28
C PRO A 143 5.70 -10.79 -14.05
N GLU A 144 7.01 -10.91 -14.24
CA GLU A 144 8.01 -11.03 -13.18
C GLU A 144 8.24 -9.73 -12.41
N ASN A 145 7.93 -8.58 -13.02
CA ASN A 145 8.02 -7.28 -12.36
C ASN A 145 6.96 -7.18 -11.27
N LYS A 146 7.38 -6.75 -10.09
CA LYS A 146 6.47 -6.49 -8.96
C LYS A 146 6.27 -5.01 -8.77
N ILE A 147 5.03 -4.62 -8.50
CA ILE A 147 4.61 -3.23 -8.24
C ILE A 147 3.69 -3.13 -7.02
N ASP A 148 3.65 -4.16 -6.19
CA ASP A 148 2.69 -4.27 -5.09
C ASP A 148 2.87 -3.14 -4.05
N GLY A 149 4.12 -2.76 -3.75
CA GLY A 149 4.44 -1.64 -2.87
C GLY A 149 3.91 -0.29 -3.37
N PRO A 150 4.26 0.14 -4.58
CA PRO A 150 3.68 1.35 -5.20
C PRO A 150 2.16 1.36 -5.24
N VAL A 151 1.53 0.22 -5.57
CA VAL A 151 0.07 0.08 -5.59
C VAL A 151 -0.53 0.27 -4.19
N ALA A 152 0.07 -0.32 -3.16
CA ALA A 152 -0.36 -0.13 -1.78
C ALA A 152 -0.19 1.33 -1.32
N ALA A 153 0.92 1.97 -1.65
CA ALA A 153 1.17 3.38 -1.33
C ALA A 153 0.14 4.31 -2.00
N ILE A 154 -0.18 4.08 -3.28
CA ILE A 154 -1.20 4.82 -4.01
C ILE A 154 -2.57 4.66 -3.34
N ALA A 155 -2.95 3.43 -2.95
CA ALA A 155 -4.21 3.15 -2.26
C ALA A 155 -4.29 3.89 -0.90
N GLY A 156 -3.22 3.85 -0.11
CA GLY A 156 -3.12 4.56 1.17
C GLY A 156 -3.27 6.07 1.02
N ILE A 157 -2.59 6.67 0.04
CA ILE A 157 -2.68 8.10 -0.26
C ILE A 157 -4.08 8.49 -0.73
N ALA A 158 -4.67 7.72 -1.64
CA ALA A 158 -6.01 7.98 -2.14
C ALA A 158 -7.06 7.97 -1.00
N ARG A 159 -6.94 7.04 -0.04
CA ARG A 159 -7.83 6.99 1.13
C ARG A 159 -7.57 8.14 2.11
N ALA A 160 -6.33 8.52 2.32
CA ALA A 160 -5.97 9.67 3.15
C ALA A 160 -6.55 10.99 2.61
N MET A 161 -6.63 11.14 1.28
CA MET A 161 -7.26 12.30 0.64
C MET A 161 -8.76 12.38 0.94
N VAL A 162 -9.46 11.25 0.91
CA VAL A 162 -10.91 11.19 1.25
C VAL A 162 -11.14 11.53 2.72
N GLY A 163 -10.36 10.96 3.64
CA GLY A 163 -10.47 11.22 5.06
C GLY A 163 -10.21 12.68 5.44
N SER A 164 -9.33 13.38 4.72
CA SER A 164 -9.07 14.81 4.94
C SER A 164 -10.20 15.71 4.44
N ALA A 165 -10.98 15.29 3.44
CA ALA A 165 -12.10 16.04 2.90
C ALA A 165 -13.33 16.07 3.84
N VAL A 166 -13.53 15.02 4.65
CA VAL A 166 -14.69 14.90 5.57
C VAL A 166 -14.62 15.87 6.75
N LYS A 167 -13.48 16.45 7.09
CA LYS A 167 -13.33 17.40 8.22
C LYS A 167 -13.68 18.86 7.92
N LYS A 168 -14.10 19.22 6.71
CA LYS A 168 -14.64 20.56 6.46
C LYS A 168 -16.08 20.61 6.96
N ARG A 169 -16.29 21.14 8.18
CA ARG A 169 -17.63 21.54 8.63
C ARG A 169 -18.29 22.35 7.52
N SER A 170 -19.49 21.94 7.12
CA SER A 170 -20.26 22.66 6.11
C SER A 170 -20.49 24.10 6.58
N PHE A 171 -20.66 25.03 5.65
CA PHE A 171 -20.99 26.42 5.96
C PHE A 171 -22.22 26.50 6.89
N TRP A 172 -23.17 25.59 6.73
CA TRP A 172 -24.40 25.52 7.52
C TRP A 172 -24.21 25.05 8.97
N GLU A 173 -23.22 24.20 9.24
CA GLU A 173 -22.86 23.80 10.63
C GLU A 173 -22.15 24.92 11.39
N LYS A 174 -21.52 25.87 10.68
CA LYS A 174 -20.90 27.06 11.28
C LYS A 174 -21.91 28.15 11.58
N ALA A 175 -23.05 28.18 10.90
CA ALA A 175 -24.11 29.17 11.10
C ALA A 175 -25.11 28.79 12.21
N ALA A 176 -25.02 27.56 12.72
CA ALA A 176 -25.90 27.04 13.78
C ALA A 176 -25.24 26.98 15.17
N ALA A 177 -24.03 27.46 15.33
CA ALA A 177 -23.26 27.55 16.58
C ALA A 177 -23.01 29.02 16.98
#